data_bcbca5e4d780c057df40e974718a849a
#
_entry.id   bcbca5e4d780c057df40e974718a849a
#
_cell.length_a   1.000
_cell.length_b   1.000
_cell.length_c   1.000
_cell.angle_alpha   90.00
_cell.angle_beta   90.00
_cell.angle_gamma   90.00
#
_symmetry.space_group_name_H-M   'P 1'
#
loop_
_entity.id
_entity.type
_entity.pdbx_description
1 polymer ?
#
loop_
_entity_poly.entity_id
_entity_poly.type
_entity_poly.pdbx_seq_one_letter_code
_entity_poly.pdbx_strand_id
1 'polypeptide(L)'
;MFDVIIPASGLSVRTGFDKLSASLGEITVLQRTVNAFLSVPEVDKIIVVGKKVDIDKVIFVDGGNTRHESVRNGLKEVTAKYVLIHDAARPFVEKNLIDKVMQATIKYGGAVPAIKVPDSIRTVKNGAVSGSIDREKAVLVQTPQGFLTEDLRYAFARAEKKKKVYTDESELFSDFVSPCHIVNGDVNNKKLTYGDDFFGLNARVGTGFDVHKFCPDKPLKLCGLTIDHPYGLLAHSDGDVALHALMDALLTAVSERDIGVFFPDTDPQYKDADSADLLKTVLDVLKNHHAEIISVNLTIIAQEPKLSPHIEKMRQNLASLLNISASSISLSATTTENLGIVGEKQAIAAIASAVVC
;
A
#
# COMPACT_ATOMS: atom_id res chain seq x y z
N MET A 1 23.41 18.97 -16.62
CA MET A 1 21.98 19.09 -16.30
C MET A 1 21.23 17.99 -17.06
N PHE A 2 20.17 17.49 -16.46
CA PHE A 2 19.28 16.47 -16.96
C PHE A 2 17.85 16.99 -16.98
N ASP A 3 17.07 16.62 -18.00
CA ASP A 3 15.62 16.69 -17.96
C ASP A 3 15.08 15.28 -17.70
N VAL A 4 13.89 15.16 -17.09
CA VAL A 4 13.28 13.88 -16.76
C VAL A 4 11.93 13.77 -17.46
N ILE A 5 11.70 12.67 -18.19
CA ILE A 5 10.39 12.35 -18.77
C ILE A 5 9.74 11.25 -17.93
N ILE A 6 8.51 11.49 -17.46
CA ILE A 6 7.71 10.53 -16.70
C ILE A 6 6.43 10.20 -17.50
N PRO A 7 6.42 9.12 -18.32
CA PRO A 7 5.22 8.70 -19.03
C PRO A 7 4.16 8.19 -18.06
N ALA A 8 3.02 8.85 -18.05
CA ALA A 8 1.89 8.65 -17.12
C ALA A 8 0.54 8.42 -17.83
N SER A 9 0.54 8.06 -19.12
CA SER A 9 -0.65 7.87 -19.95
C SER A 9 -1.26 6.46 -19.92
N GLY A 10 -0.70 5.53 -19.11
CA GLY A 10 -1.16 4.15 -19.04
C GLY A 10 -2.55 4.00 -18.42
N LEU A 11 -3.42 3.16 -19.03
CA LEU A 11 -4.81 2.93 -18.63
C LEU A 11 -4.97 2.06 -17.36
N SER A 12 -3.89 1.68 -16.69
CA SER A 12 -3.91 0.88 -15.43
C SER A 12 -4.74 -0.43 -15.50
N VAL A 13 -4.91 -1.04 -16.67
CA VAL A 13 -5.79 -2.20 -16.90
C VAL A 13 -5.49 -3.39 -15.97
N ARG A 14 -4.21 -3.62 -15.65
CA ARG A 14 -3.76 -4.75 -14.81
C ARG A 14 -4.00 -4.56 -13.31
N THR A 15 -4.18 -3.34 -12.84
CA THR A 15 -4.48 -3.04 -11.43
C THR A 15 -5.98 -3.02 -11.15
N GLY A 16 -6.82 -2.82 -12.18
CA GLY A 16 -8.26 -2.66 -12.03
C GLY A 16 -8.71 -1.26 -11.55
N PHE A 17 -7.77 -0.40 -11.17
CA PHE A 17 -8.01 0.99 -10.75
C PHE A 17 -6.88 1.91 -11.24
N ASP A 18 -7.08 3.23 -11.16
CA ASP A 18 -6.07 4.21 -11.54
C ASP A 18 -4.92 4.26 -10.51
N LYS A 19 -3.94 3.41 -10.71
CA LYS A 19 -2.80 3.25 -9.81
C LYS A 19 -1.95 4.50 -9.63
N LEU A 20 -1.92 5.43 -10.59
CA LEU A 20 -1.12 6.65 -10.48
C LEU A 20 -1.76 7.69 -9.57
N SER A 21 -3.09 7.65 -9.44
CA SER A 21 -3.86 8.45 -8.49
C SER A 21 -4.02 7.77 -7.13
N ALA A 22 -3.67 6.49 -7.01
CA ALA A 22 -3.75 5.78 -5.73
C ALA A 22 -2.83 6.44 -4.71
N SER A 23 -3.30 6.54 -3.46
CA SER A 23 -2.55 7.13 -2.35
C SER A 23 -1.42 6.19 -1.90
N LEU A 24 -0.28 6.77 -1.57
CA LEU A 24 0.82 6.16 -0.83
C LEU A 24 1.14 7.06 0.37
N GLY A 25 0.43 6.87 1.46
CA GLY A 25 0.38 7.83 2.57
C GLY A 25 -0.40 9.09 2.15
N GLU A 26 0.18 10.27 2.38
CA GLU A 26 -0.47 11.57 2.11
C GLU A 26 -0.45 12.01 0.64
N ILE A 27 0.33 11.35 -0.21
CA ILE A 27 0.51 11.73 -1.61
C ILE A 27 0.25 10.57 -2.56
N THR A 28 -0.04 10.88 -3.83
CA THR A 28 -0.29 9.85 -4.84
C THR A 28 1.01 9.17 -5.31
N VAL A 29 0.88 7.98 -5.92
CA VAL A 29 1.99 7.28 -6.60
C VAL A 29 2.73 8.22 -7.55
N LEU A 30 2.00 8.97 -8.38
CA LEU A 30 2.62 9.89 -9.35
C LEU A 30 3.35 11.04 -8.65
N GLN A 31 2.74 11.67 -7.64
CA GLN A 31 3.38 12.74 -6.87
C GLN A 31 4.66 12.25 -6.19
N ARG A 32 4.63 11.05 -5.60
CA ARG A 32 5.82 10.46 -4.97
C ARG A 32 6.93 10.22 -5.99
N THR A 33 6.59 9.71 -7.17
CA THR A 33 7.55 9.52 -8.27
C THR A 33 8.16 10.84 -8.72
N VAL A 34 7.36 11.89 -8.92
CA VAL A 34 7.84 13.23 -9.30
C VAL A 34 8.74 13.82 -8.21
N ASN A 35 8.35 13.74 -6.94
CA ASN A 35 9.09 14.28 -5.81
C ASN A 35 10.49 13.67 -5.68
N ALA A 36 10.68 12.40 -6.06
CA ALA A 36 11.98 11.75 -6.04
C ALA A 36 13.00 12.48 -6.96
N PHE A 37 12.55 13.02 -8.09
CA PHE A 37 13.41 13.77 -9.03
C PHE A 37 13.51 15.25 -8.70
N LEU A 38 12.49 15.86 -8.09
CA LEU A 38 12.56 17.25 -7.63
C LEU A 38 13.65 17.48 -6.58
N SER A 39 13.99 16.44 -5.82
CA SER A 39 15.05 16.46 -4.80
C SER A 39 16.47 16.37 -5.37
N VAL A 40 16.64 16.19 -6.70
CA VAL A 40 17.94 15.99 -7.36
C VAL A 40 18.40 17.30 -7.99
N PRO A 41 19.47 17.93 -7.48
CA PRO A 41 19.93 19.26 -7.96
C PRO A 41 20.33 19.31 -9.43
N GLU A 42 20.77 18.19 -10.00
CA GLU A 42 21.21 18.07 -11.38
C GLU A 42 20.03 17.97 -12.38
N VAL A 43 18.79 17.82 -11.88
CA VAL A 43 17.57 17.81 -12.68
C VAL A 43 17.07 19.24 -12.87
N ASP A 44 16.93 19.65 -14.14
CA ASP A 44 16.46 20.99 -14.53
C ASP A 44 14.92 21.03 -14.66
N LYS A 45 14.37 20.09 -15.44
CA LYS A 45 12.92 20.00 -15.71
C LYS A 45 12.41 18.60 -15.50
N ILE A 46 11.15 18.50 -15.07
CA ILE A 46 10.40 17.25 -15.04
C ILE A 46 9.20 17.38 -16.00
N ILE A 47 9.09 16.48 -16.96
CA ILE A 47 8.09 16.47 -18.01
C ILE A 47 7.18 15.27 -17.75
N VAL A 48 5.96 15.50 -17.26
CA VAL A 48 4.96 14.46 -17.04
C VAL A 48 4.06 14.37 -18.25
N VAL A 49 3.94 13.16 -18.82
CA VAL A 49 3.23 12.95 -20.08
C VAL A 49 1.96 12.14 -19.86
N GLY A 50 0.79 12.73 -20.13
CA GLY A 50 -0.50 12.06 -20.14
C GLY A 50 -1.38 12.27 -18.90
N LYS A 51 -0.81 12.65 -17.75
CA LYS A 51 -1.56 12.96 -16.54
C LYS A 51 -1.07 14.25 -15.90
N LYS A 52 -1.98 15.17 -15.62
CA LYS A 52 -1.63 16.43 -14.94
C LYS A 52 -1.25 16.18 -13.49
N VAL A 53 -0.23 16.90 -13.05
CA VAL A 53 0.19 17.00 -11.65
C VAL A 53 0.35 18.48 -11.34
N ASP A 54 -0.27 18.95 -10.27
CA ASP A 54 -0.16 20.34 -9.82
C ASP A 54 1.06 20.45 -8.87
N ILE A 55 2.23 20.56 -9.47
CA ILE A 55 3.52 20.69 -8.77
C ILE A 55 4.37 21.70 -9.53
N ASP A 56 4.94 22.67 -8.82
CA ASP A 56 5.87 23.63 -9.39
C ASP A 56 7.04 22.95 -10.10
N LYS A 57 7.52 23.53 -11.21
CA LYS A 57 8.62 23.05 -12.06
C LYS A 57 8.30 21.77 -12.85
N VAL A 58 7.03 21.32 -12.88
CA VAL A 58 6.61 20.20 -13.72
C VAL A 58 5.92 20.71 -14.97
N ILE A 59 6.37 20.23 -16.13
CA ILE A 59 5.77 20.50 -17.43
C ILE A 59 4.80 19.36 -17.75
N PHE A 60 3.56 19.69 -18.07
CA PHE A 60 2.60 18.72 -18.57
C PHE A 60 2.63 18.65 -20.09
N VAL A 61 2.59 17.41 -20.61
CA VAL A 61 2.49 17.12 -22.06
C VAL A 61 1.40 16.09 -22.29
N ASP A 62 0.64 16.21 -23.35
CA ASP A 62 -0.38 15.23 -23.71
C ASP A 62 0.25 13.87 -24.05
N GLY A 63 -0.43 12.81 -23.60
CA GLY A 63 -0.01 11.43 -23.85
C GLY A 63 -0.17 11.03 -25.31
N GLY A 64 0.53 9.98 -25.71
CA GLY A 64 0.28 9.25 -26.96
C GLY A 64 -0.55 8.00 -26.72
N ASN A 65 -0.89 7.27 -27.79
CA ASN A 65 -1.62 6.01 -27.73
C ASN A 65 -0.79 4.88 -27.12
N THR A 66 0.53 5.03 -27.11
CA THR A 66 1.48 4.06 -26.56
C THR A 66 2.46 4.75 -25.61
N ARG A 67 3.15 3.94 -24.75
CA ARG A 67 4.25 4.46 -23.92
C ARG A 67 5.36 5.08 -24.77
N HIS A 68 5.69 4.43 -25.89
CA HIS A 68 6.68 4.90 -26.86
C HIS A 68 6.32 6.29 -27.44
N GLU A 69 5.06 6.49 -27.85
CA GLU A 69 4.58 7.78 -28.33
C GLU A 69 4.58 8.85 -27.23
N SER A 70 4.22 8.47 -26.01
CA SER A 70 4.23 9.39 -24.85
C SER A 70 5.64 9.88 -24.57
N VAL A 71 6.64 8.98 -24.55
CA VAL A 71 8.05 9.39 -24.37
C VAL A 71 8.50 10.29 -25.52
N ARG A 72 8.14 9.96 -26.76
CA ARG A 72 8.44 10.81 -27.93
C ARG A 72 7.84 12.21 -27.81
N ASN A 73 6.60 12.33 -27.28
CA ASN A 73 5.98 13.63 -27.04
C ASN A 73 6.73 14.43 -25.98
N GLY A 74 7.08 13.80 -24.85
CA GLY A 74 7.88 14.44 -23.82
C GLY A 74 9.27 14.85 -24.30
N LEU A 75 9.89 14.09 -25.19
CA LEU A 75 11.23 14.37 -25.73
C LEU A 75 11.30 15.68 -26.54
N LYS A 76 10.16 16.18 -27.03
CA LYS A 76 10.09 17.49 -27.71
C LYS A 76 10.37 18.67 -26.77
N GLU A 77 10.01 18.53 -25.50
CA GLU A 77 10.17 19.55 -24.44
C GLU A 77 11.55 19.53 -23.75
N VAL A 78 12.32 18.45 -24.00
CA VAL A 78 13.66 18.30 -23.41
C VAL A 78 14.63 19.32 -24.01
N THR A 79 15.33 20.06 -23.16
CA THR A 79 16.35 21.03 -23.58
C THR A 79 17.74 20.71 -23.02
N ALA A 80 17.81 19.87 -21.98
CA ALA A 80 19.05 19.44 -21.39
C ALA A 80 19.85 18.50 -22.32
N LYS A 81 21.17 18.49 -22.14
CA LYS A 81 22.08 17.60 -22.88
C LYS A 81 21.76 16.11 -22.65
N TYR A 82 21.30 15.78 -21.48
CA TYR A 82 20.96 14.42 -21.08
C TYR A 82 19.49 14.32 -20.66
N VAL A 83 18.88 13.19 -20.87
CA VAL A 83 17.50 12.91 -20.47
C VAL A 83 17.43 11.61 -19.68
N LEU A 84 16.62 11.61 -18.61
CA LEU A 84 16.21 10.43 -17.88
C LEU A 84 14.76 10.10 -18.26
N ILE A 85 14.45 8.82 -18.44
CA ILE A 85 13.10 8.34 -18.65
C ILE A 85 12.73 7.42 -17.50
N HIS A 86 11.66 7.76 -16.77
CA HIS A 86 11.28 7.01 -15.58
C HIS A 86 9.80 6.64 -15.57
N ASP A 87 9.50 5.37 -15.30
CA ASP A 87 8.12 4.89 -15.20
C ASP A 87 7.38 5.57 -14.03
N ALA A 88 6.24 6.22 -14.30
CA ALA A 88 5.40 6.87 -13.29
C ALA A 88 4.95 5.94 -12.14
N ALA A 89 4.94 4.62 -12.39
CA ALA A 89 4.56 3.59 -11.43
C ALA A 89 5.74 3.00 -10.62
N ARG A 90 6.88 3.68 -10.54
CA ARG A 90 8.03 3.31 -9.68
C ARG A 90 8.29 4.39 -8.61
N PRO A 91 7.41 4.52 -7.62
CA PRO A 91 7.48 5.62 -6.64
C PRO A 91 8.60 5.46 -5.61
N PHE A 92 9.33 4.34 -5.61
CA PHE A 92 10.36 4.00 -4.61
C PHE A 92 11.79 4.14 -5.15
N VAL A 93 11.97 4.90 -6.24
CA VAL A 93 13.31 5.20 -6.75
C VAL A 93 14.07 6.08 -5.76
N GLU A 94 15.25 5.63 -5.37
CA GLU A 94 16.12 6.37 -4.44
C GLU A 94 17.13 7.24 -5.19
N LYS A 95 17.53 8.36 -4.55
CA LYS A 95 18.53 9.30 -5.09
C LYS A 95 19.82 8.59 -5.50
N ASN A 96 20.33 7.66 -4.70
CA ASN A 96 21.55 6.91 -5.00
C ASN A 96 21.47 6.16 -6.36
N LEU A 97 20.30 5.59 -6.70
CA LEU A 97 20.10 4.93 -7.99
C LEU A 97 20.06 5.94 -9.14
N ILE A 98 19.38 7.08 -8.94
CA ILE A 98 19.34 8.18 -9.92
C ILE A 98 20.76 8.70 -10.19
N ASP A 99 21.54 8.97 -9.16
CA ASP A 99 22.92 9.47 -9.27
C ASP A 99 23.82 8.47 -10.05
N LYS A 100 23.73 7.16 -9.77
CA LYS A 100 24.48 6.13 -10.50
C LYS A 100 24.14 6.11 -11.98
N VAL A 101 22.84 6.20 -12.32
CA VAL A 101 22.40 6.24 -13.72
C VAL A 101 22.89 7.51 -14.42
N MET A 102 22.79 8.68 -13.76
CA MET A 102 23.29 9.95 -14.33
C MET A 102 24.80 9.90 -14.62
N GLN A 103 25.59 9.43 -13.65
CA GLN A 103 27.04 9.30 -13.81
C GLN A 103 27.41 8.35 -14.98
N ALA A 104 26.74 7.20 -15.05
CA ALA A 104 26.96 6.26 -16.16
C ALA A 104 26.50 6.82 -17.51
N THR A 105 25.39 7.59 -17.54
CA THR A 105 24.91 8.25 -18.76
C THR A 105 25.92 9.29 -19.26
N ILE A 106 26.48 10.09 -18.36
CA ILE A 106 27.55 11.06 -18.74
C ILE A 106 28.75 10.35 -19.34
N LYS A 107 29.13 9.20 -18.78
CA LYS A 107 30.32 8.46 -19.19
C LYS A 107 30.15 7.64 -20.46
N TYR A 108 28.98 7.04 -20.64
CA TYR A 108 28.74 6.03 -21.69
C TYR A 108 27.71 6.44 -22.75
N GLY A 109 27.03 7.57 -22.60
CA GLY A 109 25.98 8.04 -23.52
C GLY A 109 24.61 7.41 -23.30
N GLY A 110 24.55 6.15 -22.85
CA GLY A 110 23.32 5.43 -22.50
C GLY A 110 23.52 4.51 -21.30
N ALA A 111 22.64 4.58 -20.29
CA ALA A 111 22.73 3.77 -19.07
C ALA A 111 21.36 3.36 -18.52
N VAL A 112 21.28 2.14 -18.00
CA VAL A 112 20.05 1.58 -17.42
C VAL A 112 20.33 0.81 -16.13
N PRO A 113 19.47 0.90 -15.12
CA PRO A 113 19.58 0.04 -13.96
C PRO A 113 18.96 -1.32 -14.27
N ALA A 114 19.60 -2.38 -13.79
CA ALA A 114 19.10 -3.73 -13.95
C ALA A 114 19.39 -4.59 -12.71
N ILE A 115 18.50 -5.54 -12.45
CA ILE A 115 18.65 -6.56 -11.39
C ILE A 115 18.71 -7.96 -12.01
N LYS A 116 19.34 -8.89 -11.30
CA LYS A 116 19.40 -10.29 -11.73
C LYS A 116 18.02 -10.93 -11.70
N VAL A 117 17.82 -11.92 -12.56
CA VAL A 117 16.59 -12.72 -12.58
C VAL A 117 16.72 -13.83 -11.53
N PRO A 118 15.88 -13.84 -10.47
CA PRO A 118 15.97 -14.87 -9.43
C PRO A 118 15.47 -16.24 -9.91
N ASP A 119 14.42 -16.25 -10.74
CA ASP A 119 13.75 -17.47 -11.18
C ASP A 119 14.28 -18.03 -12.50
N SER A 120 13.94 -19.28 -12.77
CA SER A 120 14.22 -19.90 -14.08
C SER A 120 13.33 -19.30 -15.16
N ILE A 121 13.94 -18.81 -16.27
CA ILE A 121 13.20 -18.26 -17.40
C ILE A 121 12.91 -19.36 -18.41
N ARG A 122 11.66 -19.42 -18.88
CA ARG A 122 11.21 -20.36 -19.92
C ARG A 122 10.50 -19.63 -21.04
N THR A 123 10.70 -20.11 -22.26
CA THR A 123 9.84 -19.70 -23.39
C THR A 123 8.55 -20.52 -23.36
N VAL A 124 7.48 -19.95 -23.88
CA VAL A 124 6.15 -20.59 -23.94
C VAL A 124 5.69 -20.67 -25.39
N LYS A 125 5.15 -21.81 -25.80
CA LYS A 125 4.48 -22.01 -27.08
C LYS A 125 3.18 -22.76 -26.86
N ASN A 126 2.07 -22.22 -27.35
CA ASN A 126 0.73 -22.82 -27.23
C ASN A 126 0.34 -23.18 -25.77
N GLY A 127 0.69 -22.32 -24.81
CA GLY A 127 0.38 -22.53 -23.38
C GLY A 127 1.29 -23.54 -22.65
N ALA A 128 2.27 -24.14 -23.33
CA ALA A 128 3.23 -25.10 -22.76
C ALA A 128 4.66 -24.53 -22.74
N VAL A 129 5.45 -24.95 -21.76
CA VAL A 129 6.89 -24.64 -21.71
C VAL A 129 7.60 -25.26 -22.91
N SER A 130 8.31 -24.46 -23.70
CA SER A 130 8.92 -24.88 -24.97
C SER A 130 10.45 -24.74 -25.03
N GLY A 131 11.05 -24.03 -24.06
CA GLY A 131 12.52 -23.84 -24.02
C GLY A 131 12.97 -23.13 -22.78
N SER A 132 14.27 -22.88 -22.65
CA SER A 132 14.87 -22.16 -21.53
C SER A 132 15.73 -20.99 -22.00
N ILE A 133 15.79 -19.93 -21.22
CA ILE A 133 16.74 -18.83 -21.36
C ILE A 133 17.71 -18.92 -20.19
N ASP A 134 19.00 -18.82 -20.50
CA ASP A 134 20.04 -18.77 -19.48
C ASP A 134 19.90 -17.47 -18.65
N ARG A 135 19.48 -17.60 -17.39
CA ARG A 135 19.23 -16.46 -16.52
C ARG A 135 20.48 -15.64 -16.22
N GLU A 136 21.69 -16.24 -16.32
CA GLU A 136 22.95 -15.50 -16.11
C GLU A 136 23.24 -14.52 -17.28
N LYS A 137 22.55 -14.68 -18.41
CA LYS A 137 22.59 -13.78 -19.58
C LYS A 137 21.37 -12.88 -19.70
N ALA A 138 20.50 -12.88 -18.69
CA ALA A 138 19.28 -12.09 -18.67
C ALA A 138 19.26 -11.19 -17.44
N VAL A 139 18.67 -10.01 -17.59
CA VAL A 139 18.45 -9.06 -16.50
C VAL A 139 17.05 -8.48 -16.56
N LEU A 140 16.51 -8.06 -15.43
CA LEU A 140 15.28 -7.27 -15.37
C LEU A 140 15.66 -5.79 -15.39
N VAL A 141 15.38 -5.13 -16.50
CA VAL A 141 15.67 -3.70 -16.69
C VAL A 141 14.68 -2.86 -15.90
N GLN A 142 15.20 -1.87 -15.20
CA GLN A 142 14.41 -0.90 -14.45
C GLN A 142 14.53 0.50 -15.07
N THR A 143 13.94 1.49 -14.42
CA THR A 143 14.10 2.92 -14.70
C THR A 143 14.52 3.65 -13.41
N PRO A 144 15.20 4.83 -13.50
CA PRO A 144 15.36 5.69 -14.67
C PRO A 144 16.35 5.12 -15.70
N GLN A 145 16.06 5.33 -16.97
CA GLN A 145 16.97 5.06 -18.08
C GLN A 145 17.53 6.39 -18.57
N GLY A 146 18.85 6.50 -18.66
CA GLY A 146 19.52 7.76 -19.00
C GLY A 146 20.15 7.70 -20.39
N PHE A 147 20.04 8.82 -21.13
CA PHE A 147 20.54 8.90 -22.50
C PHE A 147 21.11 10.29 -22.83
N LEU A 148 22.05 10.33 -23.78
CA LEU A 148 22.37 11.56 -24.47
C LEU A 148 21.15 11.95 -25.34
N THR A 149 20.63 13.17 -25.15
CA THR A 149 19.33 13.59 -25.72
C THR A 149 19.29 13.48 -27.24
N GLU A 150 20.34 13.94 -27.92
CA GLU A 150 20.39 13.94 -29.38
C GLU A 150 20.47 12.51 -29.95
N ASP A 151 21.19 11.61 -29.28
CA ASP A 151 21.28 10.21 -29.71
C ASP A 151 19.93 9.51 -29.54
N LEU A 152 19.21 9.80 -28.45
CA LEU A 152 17.87 9.26 -28.27
C LEU A 152 16.88 9.80 -29.32
N ARG A 153 16.97 11.12 -29.65
CA ARG A 153 16.17 11.71 -30.74
C ARG A 153 16.45 11.02 -32.08
N TYR A 154 17.73 10.78 -32.36
CA TYR A 154 18.12 10.03 -33.56
C TYR A 154 17.52 8.63 -33.57
N ALA A 155 17.58 7.90 -32.45
CA ALA A 155 17.00 6.57 -32.33
C ALA A 155 15.48 6.57 -32.60
N PHE A 156 14.73 7.51 -32.01
CA PHE A 156 13.29 7.67 -32.26
C PHE A 156 12.98 7.94 -33.74
N ALA A 157 13.73 8.83 -34.38
CA ALA A 157 13.56 9.13 -35.79
C ALA A 157 13.83 7.92 -36.70
N ARG A 158 14.76 7.03 -36.31
CA ARG A 158 15.06 5.78 -37.02
C ARG A 158 13.95 4.74 -36.81
N ALA A 159 13.43 4.61 -35.60
CA ALA A 159 12.32 3.71 -35.28
C ALA A 159 11.05 4.06 -36.07
N GLU A 160 10.73 5.36 -36.16
CA GLU A 160 9.57 5.84 -36.93
C GLU A 160 9.66 5.43 -38.42
N LYS A 161 10.83 5.58 -39.05
CA LYS A 161 11.05 5.14 -40.43
C LYS A 161 10.86 3.62 -40.61
N LYS A 162 11.20 2.82 -39.58
CA LYS A 162 11.04 1.36 -39.60
C LYS A 162 9.65 0.89 -39.16
N LYS A 163 8.78 1.80 -38.68
CA LYS A 163 7.45 1.50 -38.06
C LYS A 163 7.53 0.48 -36.92
N LYS A 164 8.65 0.44 -36.18
CA LYS A 164 8.84 -0.45 -35.03
C LYS A 164 8.51 0.29 -33.76
N VAL A 165 7.68 -0.33 -32.92
CA VAL A 165 7.35 0.15 -31.57
C VAL A 165 8.22 -0.61 -30.57
N TYR A 166 8.81 0.11 -29.64
CA TYR A 166 9.69 -0.42 -28.59
C TYR A 166 8.99 -0.42 -27.24
N THR A 167 9.34 -1.37 -26.41
CA THR A 167 8.77 -1.52 -25.06
C THR A 167 9.48 -0.66 -24.03
N ASP A 168 10.76 -0.38 -24.25
CA ASP A 168 11.57 0.56 -23.48
C ASP A 168 12.63 1.25 -24.35
N GLU A 169 13.25 2.27 -23.80
CA GLU A 169 14.20 3.11 -24.53
C GLU A 169 15.59 2.47 -24.62
N SER A 170 15.94 1.52 -23.76
CA SER A 170 17.22 0.82 -23.82
C SER A 170 17.30 -0.11 -25.03
N GLU A 171 16.20 -0.79 -25.37
CA GLU A 171 16.11 -1.59 -26.62
C GLU A 171 16.23 -0.67 -27.85
N LEU A 172 15.46 0.43 -27.85
CA LEU A 172 15.50 1.43 -28.91
C LEU A 172 16.90 1.98 -29.15
N PHE A 173 17.56 2.42 -28.07
CA PHE A 173 18.89 3.00 -28.11
C PHE A 173 19.93 1.99 -28.59
N SER A 174 19.83 0.76 -28.11
CA SER A 174 20.74 -0.32 -28.51
C SER A 174 20.63 -0.71 -29.99
N ASP A 175 19.44 -0.63 -30.56
CA ASP A 175 19.20 -0.95 -31.97
C ASP A 175 19.78 0.09 -32.95
N PHE A 176 19.92 1.35 -32.53
CA PHE A 176 20.27 2.44 -33.48
C PHE A 176 21.50 3.26 -33.11
N VAL A 177 21.96 3.16 -31.84
CA VAL A 177 23.10 3.95 -31.35
C VAL A 177 24.20 3.04 -30.83
N SER A 178 24.02 2.49 -29.63
CA SER A 178 25.00 1.60 -28.98
C SER A 178 24.34 0.86 -27.81
N PRO A 179 24.87 -0.28 -27.39
CA PRO A 179 24.41 -0.95 -26.17
C PRO A 179 24.46 -0.03 -24.95
N CYS A 180 23.41 -0.05 -24.14
CA CYS A 180 23.36 0.70 -22.91
C CYS A 180 24.25 0.09 -21.82
N HIS A 181 24.95 0.94 -21.07
CA HIS A 181 25.71 0.49 -19.90
C HIS A 181 24.75 0.09 -18.77
N ILE A 182 24.97 -1.09 -18.15
CA ILE A 182 24.17 -1.57 -17.02
C ILE A 182 24.78 -1.04 -15.71
N VAL A 183 23.96 -0.41 -14.87
CA VAL A 183 24.27 -0.14 -13.47
C VAL A 183 23.48 -1.10 -12.58
N ASN A 184 24.01 -1.41 -11.39
CA ASN A 184 23.27 -2.24 -10.42
C ASN A 184 21.97 -1.53 -10.05
N GLY A 185 20.84 -2.18 -10.33
CA GLY A 185 19.51 -1.75 -9.92
C GLY A 185 19.22 -1.95 -8.44
N ASP A 186 18.00 -1.69 -8.05
CA ASP A 186 17.52 -1.86 -6.68
C ASP A 186 16.23 -2.70 -6.68
N VAL A 187 16.18 -3.77 -5.88
CA VAL A 187 15.01 -4.63 -5.73
C VAL A 187 13.80 -3.87 -5.14
N ASN A 188 14.04 -2.82 -4.36
CA ASN A 188 13.01 -1.97 -3.79
C ASN A 188 12.43 -0.97 -4.80
N ASN A 189 13.12 -0.70 -5.91
CA ASN A 189 12.60 0.13 -7.00
C ASN A 189 11.55 -0.64 -7.81
N LYS A 190 10.52 -1.13 -7.10
CA LYS A 190 9.42 -1.90 -7.68
C LYS A 190 8.58 -1.06 -8.64
N LYS A 191 8.08 -1.71 -9.69
CA LYS A 191 7.04 -1.15 -10.56
C LYS A 191 5.68 -1.65 -10.08
N LEU A 192 4.86 -0.77 -9.54
CA LEU A 192 3.49 -1.09 -9.15
C LEU A 192 2.68 -1.45 -10.40
N THR A 193 2.32 -2.70 -10.55
CA THR A 193 1.76 -3.26 -11.78
C THR A 193 0.43 -3.96 -11.55
N TYR A 194 0.29 -4.66 -10.44
CA TYR A 194 -0.89 -5.43 -10.01
C TYR A 194 -1.49 -4.82 -8.75
N GLY A 195 -2.75 -5.15 -8.42
CA GLY A 195 -3.39 -4.72 -7.19
C GLY A 195 -2.60 -5.14 -5.94
N ASP A 196 -2.06 -6.36 -5.96
CA ASP A 196 -1.28 -6.91 -4.84
C ASP A 196 0.02 -6.15 -4.56
N ASP A 197 0.57 -5.38 -5.52
CA ASP A 197 1.74 -4.53 -5.28
C ASP A 197 1.45 -3.39 -4.29
N PHE A 198 0.17 -3.08 -4.05
CA PHE A 198 -0.27 -2.05 -3.10
C PHE A 198 -0.57 -2.61 -1.71
N PHE A 199 -0.66 -3.95 -1.58
CA PHE A 199 -0.98 -4.59 -0.32
C PHE A 199 0.07 -4.25 0.75
N GLY A 200 -0.40 -3.75 1.89
CA GLY A 200 0.43 -3.39 3.05
C GLY A 200 1.26 -2.10 2.89
N LEU A 201 1.26 -1.42 1.74
CA LEU A 201 2.02 -0.17 1.56
C LEU A 201 1.47 0.99 2.40
N ASN A 202 0.18 0.95 2.74
CA ASN A 202 -0.52 1.94 3.55
C ASN A 202 -1.01 1.35 4.88
N ALA A 203 -0.41 0.25 5.35
CA ALA A 203 -0.83 -0.38 6.59
C ALA A 203 -0.72 0.59 7.78
N ARG A 204 -1.80 0.72 8.52
CA ARG A 204 -1.92 1.52 9.75
C ARG A 204 -2.31 0.62 10.90
N VAL A 205 -1.82 0.92 12.09
CA VAL A 205 -2.11 0.17 13.31
C VAL A 205 -2.86 1.08 14.26
N GLY A 206 -3.99 0.59 14.75
CA GLY A 206 -4.70 1.22 15.88
C GLY A 206 -4.69 0.30 17.09
N THR A 207 -4.85 0.89 18.25
CA THR A 207 -4.98 0.19 19.54
C THR A 207 -6.17 0.75 20.30
N GLY A 208 -6.84 -0.14 21.05
CA GLY A 208 -7.92 0.22 21.94
C GLY A 208 -7.80 -0.55 23.25
N PHE A 209 -8.26 0.05 24.30
CA PHE A 209 -8.34 -0.52 25.65
C PHE A 209 -9.66 -0.11 26.29
N ASP A 210 -10.31 -1.07 26.94
CA ASP A 210 -11.51 -0.78 27.71
C ASP A 210 -11.58 -1.66 28.97
N VAL A 211 -12.29 -1.19 29.99
CA VAL A 211 -12.51 -1.89 31.26
C VAL A 211 -13.89 -1.61 31.81
N HIS A 212 -14.64 -2.66 32.13
CA HIS A 212 -15.96 -2.54 32.71
C HIS A 212 -16.07 -3.31 34.01
N LYS A 213 -16.76 -2.69 34.98
CA LYS A 213 -17.08 -3.27 36.31
C LYS A 213 -18.20 -4.31 36.16
N PHE A 214 -18.12 -5.39 36.93
CA PHE A 214 -19.25 -6.32 37.06
C PHE A 214 -20.46 -5.67 37.66
N CYS A 215 -21.64 -6.05 37.16
CA CYS A 215 -22.92 -5.65 37.76
C CYS A 215 -23.89 -6.86 37.71
N PRO A 216 -24.81 -6.94 38.71
CA PRO A 216 -25.97 -7.85 38.61
C PRO A 216 -26.92 -7.35 37.50
N ASP A 217 -27.89 -8.16 37.17
CA ASP A 217 -29.04 -7.79 36.34
C ASP A 217 -28.76 -7.59 34.83
N LYS A 218 -27.52 -7.85 34.37
CA LYS A 218 -27.17 -7.90 32.94
C LYS A 218 -26.52 -9.24 32.58
N PRO A 219 -26.74 -9.79 31.37
CA PRO A 219 -25.97 -10.92 30.88
C PRO A 219 -24.53 -10.50 30.59
N LEU A 220 -23.55 -11.38 30.78
CA LEU A 220 -22.19 -11.15 30.37
C LEU A 220 -22.10 -11.34 28.85
N LYS A 221 -21.75 -10.27 28.13
CA LYS A 221 -21.44 -10.32 26.71
C LYS A 221 -19.96 -10.10 26.46
N LEU A 222 -19.35 -10.95 25.63
CA LEU A 222 -17.95 -10.82 25.16
C LEU A 222 -17.86 -11.27 23.70
N CYS A 223 -17.29 -10.40 22.87
CA CYS A 223 -17.16 -10.63 21.41
C CYS A 223 -18.51 -10.92 20.71
N GLY A 224 -19.58 -10.28 21.16
CA GLY A 224 -20.94 -10.47 20.64
C GLY A 224 -21.64 -11.77 21.10
N LEU A 225 -21.05 -12.54 22.03
CA LEU A 225 -21.63 -13.77 22.56
C LEU A 225 -22.01 -13.62 24.03
N THR A 226 -23.14 -14.19 24.39
CA THR A 226 -23.50 -14.32 25.81
C THR A 226 -22.71 -15.45 26.46
N ILE A 227 -22.03 -15.15 27.54
CA ILE A 227 -21.26 -16.09 28.35
C ILE A 227 -22.04 -16.37 29.65
N ASP A 228 -22.13 -17.64 30.00
CA ASP A 228 -22.82 -18.06 31.24
C ASP A 228 -22.03 -17.59 32.46
N HIS A 229 -22.57 -16.59 33.15
CA HIS A 229 -21.98 -15.98 34.34
C HIS A 229 -23.06 -15.20 35.13
N PRO A 230 -23.03 -15.20 36.48
CA PRO A 230 -24.06 -14.54 37.30
C PRO A 230 -24.07 -13.02 37.19
N TYR A 231 -22.99 -12.40 36.68
CA TYR A 231 -22.87 -10.94 36.54
C TYR A 231 -22.56 -10.61 35.08
N GLY A 232 -23.14 -9.53 34.56
CA GLY A 232 -22.71 -8.86 33.35
C GLY A 232 -21.79 -7.68 33.63
N LEU A 233 -21.61 -6.79 32.66
CA LEU A 233 -20.74 -5.63 32.79
C LEU A 233 -21.55 -4.32 32.77
N LEU A 234 -21.18 -3.41 33.64
CA LEU A 234 -21.81 -2.09 33.77
C LEU A 234 -21.33 -1.19 32.65
N ALA A 235 -22.24 -0.84 31.75
CA ALA A 235 -22.03 0.12 30.68
C ALA A 235 -23.35 0.77 30.28
N HIS A 236 -23.30 1.81 29.47
CA HIS A 236 -24.46 2.42 28.84
C HIS A 236 -25.10 1.50 27.79
N SER A 237 -24.25 0.75 27.04
CA SER A 237 -24.62 -0.30 26.11
C SER A 237 -24.83 -1.67 26.78
N ASP A 238 -24.71 -2.75 26.02
CA ASP A 238 -24.72 -4.13 26.54
C ASP A 238 -23.45 -4.54 27.29
N GLY A 239 -22.41 -3.68 27.29
CA GLY A 239 -21.20 -3.84 28.08
C GLY A 239 -20.17 -4.81 27.50
N ASP A 240 -20.20 -5.10 26.21
CA ASP A 240 -19.17 -5.93 25.58
C ASP A 240 -17.83 -5.20 25.49
N VAL A 241 -17.06 -5.29 26.57
CA VAL A 241 -15.74 -4.64 26.72
C VAL A 241 -14.75 -5.06 25.61
N ALA A 242 -14.90 -6.27 25.07
CA ALA A 242 -14.04 -6.79 24.01
C ALA A 242 -14.34 -6.09 22.67
N LEU A 243 -15.63 -5.91 22.33
CA LEU A 243 -16.03 -5.16 21.14
C LEU A 243 -15.74 -3.67 21.28
N HIS A 244 -15.84 -3.08 22.48
CA HIS A 244 -15.50 -1.68 22.70
C HIS A 244 -14.01 -1.44 22.44
N ALA A 245 -13.11 -2.22 23.03
CA ALA A 245 -11.68 -2.13 22.77
C ALA A 245 -11.35 -2.35 21.27
N LEU A 246 -12.06 -3.27 20.61
CA LEU A 246 -11.88 -3.51 19.18
C LEU A 246 -12.33 -2.32 18.33
N MET A 247 -13.49 -1.71 18.63
CA MET A 247 -13.98 -0.53 17.93
C MET A 247 -13.00 0.64 18.04
N ASP A 248 -12.44 0.90 19.22
CA ASP A 248 -11.42 1.91 19.42
C ASP A 248 -10.14 1.60 18.62
N ALA A 249 -9.70 0.33 18.57
CA ALA A 249 -8.57 -0.06 17.75
C ALA A 249 -8.80 0.20 16.26
N LEU A 250 -10.01 -0.06 15.76
CA LEU A 250 -10.37 0.17 14.37
C LEU A 250 -10.43 1.66 14.03
N LEU A 251 -11.08 2.47 14.88
CA LEU A 251 -11.19 3.90 14.71
C LEU A 251 -9.81 4.58 14.76
N THR A 252 -8.98 4.25 15.74
CA THR A 252 -7.63 4.84 15.87
C THR A 252 -6.72 4.44 14.71
N ALA A 253 -6.91 3.26 14.11
CA ALA A 253 -6.18 2.86 12.90
C ALA A 253 -6.45 3.78 11.70
N VAL A 254 -7.63 4.40 11.61
CA VAL A 254 -7.98 5.37 10.58
C VAL A 254 -7.88 6.83 11.05
N SER A 255 -7.22 7.05 12.20
CA SER A 255 -7.01 8.38 12.81
C SER A 255 -8.31 9.08 13.21
N GLU A 256 -9.36 8.31 13.48
CA GLU A 256 -10.60 8.80 14.07
C GLU A 256 -10.49 8.81 15.61
N ARG A 257 -11.46 9.49 16.25
CA ARG A 257 -11.58 9.56 17.71
C ARG A 257 -12.20 8.28 18.26
N ASP A 258 -12.23 8.15 19.57
CA ASP A 258 -12.75 7.01 20.32
C ASP A 258 -14.27 6.81 20.19
N ILE A 259 -14.74 5.64 20.61
CA ILE A 259 -16.17 5.27 20.58
C ILE A 259 -17.06 6.22 21.38
N GLY A 260 -16.55 6.88 22.41
CA GLY A 260 -17.32 7.83 23.22
C GLY A 260 -17.75 9.07 22.45
N VAL A 261 -17.05 9.41 21.35
CA VAL A 261 -17.46 10.48 20.43
C VAL A 261 -18.52 10.01 19.46
N PHE A 262 -18.41 8.78 18.97
CA PHE A 262 -19.39 8.20 18.04
C PHE A 262 -20.67 7.77 18.73
N PHE A 263 -20.60 7.32 19.99
CA PHE A 263 -21.72 6.76 20.76
C PHE A 263 -21.73 7.35 22.19
N PRO A 264 -22.00 8.65 22.33
CA PRO A 264 -21.93 9.31 23.64
C PRO A 264 -22.93 8.75 24.66
N ASP A 265 -22.48 8.51 25.86
CA ASP A 265 -23.29 8.00 27.01
C ASP A 265 -24.48 8.89 27.33
N THR A 266 -24.43 10.15 26.90
CA THR A 266 -25.52 11.13 27.13
C THR A 266 -26.66 10.98 26.12
N ASP A 267 -26.48 10.21 25.04
CA ASP A 267 -27.52 10.04 24.04
C ASP A 267 -28.37 8.78 24.31
N PRO A 268 -29.67 8.97 24.60
CA PRO A 268 -30.58 7.89 24.95
C PRO A 268 -30.72 6.80 23.87
N GLN A 269 -30.39 7.10 22.60
CA GLN A 269 -30.49 6.12 21.51
C GLN A 269 -29.52 4.94 21.69
N TYR A 270 -28.39 5.14 22.39
CA TYR A 270 -27.38 4.09 22.61
C TYR A 270 -27.57 3.35 23.94
N LYS A 271 -28.61 3.70 24.71
CA LYS A 271 -28.90 2.98 25.95
C LYS A 271 -29.26 1.53 25.68
N ASP A 272 -28.54 0.62 26.33
CA ASP A 272 -28.63 -0.83 26.17
C ASP A 272 -28.45 -1.33 24.72
N ALA A 273 -27.81 -0.51 23.87
CA ALA A 273 -27.51 -0.89 22.48
C ALA A 273 -26.60 -2.13 22.40
N ASP A 274 -26.83 -2.96 21.40
CA ASP A 274 -25.98 -4.13 21.09
C ASP A 274 -24.65 -3.66 20.48
N SER A 275 -23.53 -3.98 21.11
CA SER A 275 -22.21 -3.58 20.64
C SER A 275 -21.87 -4.14 19.27
N ALA A 276 -22.47 -5.25 18.83
CA ALA A 276 -22.32 -5.77 17.47
C ALA A 276 -23.01 -4.86 16.43
N ASP A 277 -24.08 -4.15 16.80
CA ASP A 277 -24.70 -3.15 15.91
C ASP A 277 -23.87 -1.85 15.88
N LEU A 278 -23.31 -1.43 17.00
CA LEU A 278 -22.38 -0.29 17.06
C LEU A 278 -21.14 -0.54 16.18
N LEU A 279 -20.61 -1.76 16.19
CA LEU A 279 -19.48 -2.16 15.36
C LEU A 279 -19.78 -1.99 13.86
N LYS A 280 -21.02 -2.20 13.39
CA LYS A 280 -21.39 -1.97 12.00
C LYS A 280 -21.14 -0.53 11.57
N THR A 281 -21.50 0.43 12.45
CA THR A 281 -21.23 1.85 12.21
C THR A 281 -19.73 2.12 12.09
N VAL A 282 -18.90 1.52 12.94
CA VAL A 282 -17.44 1.64 12.87
C VAL A 282 -16.91 1.04 11.57
N LEU A 283 -17.43 -0.10 11.12
CA LEU A 283 -17.05 -0.68 9.82
C LEU A 283 -17.43 0.21 8.64
N ASP A 284 -18.53 0.95 8.71
CA ASP A 284 -18.87 1.94 7.69
C ASP A 284 -17.93 3.16 7.70
N VAL A 285 -17.44 3.57 8.88
CA VAL A 285 -16.37 4.57 8.96
C VAL A 285 -15.10 4.07 8.25
N LEU A 286 -14.67 2.85 8.48
CA LEU A 286 -13.52 2.26 7.77
C LEU A 286 -13.72 2.28 6.24
N LYS A 287 -14.91 1.90 5.75
CA LYS A 287 -15.24 1.96 4.31
C LYS A 287 -15.13 3.37 3.74
N ASN A 288 -15.59 4.40 4.48
CA ASN A 288 -15.48 5.79 4.05
C ASN A 288 -14.01 6.25 3.96
N HIS A 289 -13.14 5.69 4.79
CA HIS A 289 -11.68 5.86 4.72
C HIS A 289 -11.00 4.94 3.70
N HIS A 290 -11.76 4.15 2.94
CA HIS A 290 -11.24 3.13 2.01
C HIS A 290 -10.24 2.17 2.68
N ALA A 291 -10.47 1.85 3.95
CA ALA A 291 -9.59 1.00 4.75
C ALA A 291 -10.18 -0.40 4.90
N GLU A 292 -9.36 -1.41 4.66
CA GLU A 292 -9.69 -2.83 4.84
C GLU A 292 -8.94 -3.41 6.03
N ILE A 293 -9.60 -4.28 6.80
CA ILE A 293 -9.01 -4.92 7.97
C ILE A 293 -8.10 -6.06 7.50
N ILE A 294 -6.80 -5.96 7.82
CA ILE A 294 -5.80 -7.02 7.53
C ILE A 294 -5.80 -8.05 8.65
N SER A 295 -5.72 -7.61 9.90
CA SER A 295 -5.66 -8.47 11.06
C SER A 295 -6.11 -7.77 12.34
N VAL A 296 -6.57 -8.58 13.30
CA VAL A 296 -6.98 -8.14 14.62
C VAL A 296 -6.30 -9.02 15.67
N ASN A 297 -5.80 -8.40 16.72
CA ASN A 297 -5.36 -9.07 17.95
C ASN A 297 -6.18 -8.53 19.11
N LEU A 298 -6.82 -9.41 19.89
CA LEU A 298 -7.65 -9.08 21.04
C LEU A 298 -7.25 -9.96 22.22
N THR A 299 -6.96 -9.34 23.35
CA THR A 299 -6.70 -10.02 24.62
C THR A 299 -7.73 -9.59 25.65
N ILE A 300 -8.49 -10.55 26.16
CA ILE A 300 -9.45 -10.33 27.27
C ILE A 300 -8.72 -10.63 28.57
N ILE A 301 -8.79 -9.71 29.51
CA ILE A 301 -8.15 -9.81 30.82
C ILE A 301 -9.25 -10.02 31.85
N ALA A 302 -9.37 -11.25 32.36
CA ALA A 302 -10.45 -11.63 33.27
C ALA A 302 -9.97 -12.68 34.28
N GLN A 303 -10.26 -12.47 35.57
CA GLN A 303 -10.02 -13.48 36.60
C GLN A 303 -11.11 -14.56 36.58
N GLU A 304 -12.34 -14.17 36.24
CA GLU A 304 -13.49 -15.05 35.96
C GLU A 304 -14.42 -14.40 34.94
N PRO A 305 -15.25 -15.19 34.20
CA PRO A 305 -15.24 -16.66 34.12
C PRO A 305 -14.01 -17.21 33.39
N LYS A 306 -13.83 -18.53 33.42
CA LYS A 306 -12.80 -19.19 32.61
C LYS A 306 -13.18 -19.13 31.14
N LEU A 307 -12.45 -18.33 30.34
CA LEU A 307 -12.77 -18.04 28.94
C LEU A 307 -12.23 -19.04 27.92
N SER A 308 -11.24 -19.88 28.30
CA SER A 308 -10.62 -20.84 27.39
C SER A 308 -11.62 -21.75 26.60
N PRO A 309 -12.75 -22.21 27.16
CA PRO A 309 -13.72 -22.99 26.41
C PRO A 309 -14.48 -22.18 25.34
N HIS A 310 -14.47 -20.85 25.44
CA HIS A 310 -15.25 -19.94 24.59
C HIS A 310 -14.42 -19.30 23.49
N ILE A 311 -13.07 -19.33 23.57
CA ILE A 311 -12.15 -18.60 22.69
C ILE A 311 -12.43 -18.89 21.21
N GLU A 312 -12.56 -20.16 20.83
CA GLU A 312 -12.76 -20.50 19.44
C GLU A 312 -14.11 -20.01 18.90
N LYS A 313 -15.18 -20.12 19.72
CA LYS A 313 -16.50 -19.62 19.34
C LYS A 313 -16.54 -18.09 19.23
N MET A 314 -15.88 -17.39 20.16
CA MET A 314 -15.72 -15.93 20.10
C MET A 314 -14.92 -15.51 18.86
N ARG A 315 -13.82 -16.20 18.53
CA ARG A 315 -13.00 -15.93 17.34
C ARG A 315 -13.81 -16.08 16.05
N GLN A 316 -14.61 -17.14 15.92
CA GLN A 316 -15.48 -17.35 14.78
C GLN A 316 -16.58 -16.28 14.66
N ASN A 317 -17.16 -15.85 15.80
CA ASN A 317 -18.15 -14.78 15.81
C ASN A 317 -17.54 -13.44 15.38
N LEU A 318 -16.35 -13.10 15.87
CA LEU A 318 -15.61 -11.92 15.42
C LEU A 318 -15.31 -11.96 13.92
N ALA A 319 -14.91 -13.12 13.39
CA ALA A 319 -14.65 -13.29 11.96
C ALA A 319 -15.92 -12.99 11.12
N SER A 320 -17.07 -13.44 11.60
CA SER A 320 -18.37 -13.16 10.98
C SER A 320 -18.74 -11.68 11.07
N LEU A 321 -18.61 -11.05 12.24
CA LEU A 321 -18.94 -9.65 12.46
C LEU A 321 -18.07 -8.72 11.62
N LEU A 322 -16.76 -9.00 11.52
CA LEU A 322 -15.78 -8.21 10.77
C LEU A 322 -15.73 -8.56 9.28
N ASN A 323 -16.39 -9.63 8.87
CA ASN A 323 -16.33 -10.20 7.51
C ASN A 323 -14.88 -10.45 7.03
N ILE A 324 -14.04 -11.03 7.89
CA ILE A 324 -12.66 -11.44 7.58
C ILE A 324 -12.42 -12.89 7.94
N SER A 325 -11.31 -13.47 7.45
CA SER A 325 -10.94 -14.84 7.81
C SER A 325 -10.65 -14.97 9.31
N ALA A 326 -11.11 -16.04 9.94
CA ALA A 326 -10.75 -16.35 11.32
C ALA A 326 -9.23 -16.51 11.53
N SER A 327 -8.46 -16.83 10.49
CA SER A 327 -7.00 -16.86 10.52
C SER A 327 -6.36 -15.47 10.67
N SER A 328 -7.09 -14.40 10.37
CA SER A 328 -6.67 -13.01 10.56
C SER A 328 -6.97 -12.49 11.97
N ILE A 329 -7.55 -13.32 12.85
CA ILE A 329 -7.93 -12.92 14.22
C ILE A 329 -7.13 -13.74 15.22
N SER A 330 -6.33 -13.07 16.04
CA SER A 330 -5.74 -13.62 17.25
C SER A 330 -6.61 -13.21 18.44
N LEU A 331 -7.15 -14.21 19.16
CA LEU A 331 -7.92 -13.99 20.38
C LEU A 331 -7.31 -14.79 21.52
N SER A 332 -7.02 -14.12 22.63
CA SER A 332 -6.50 -14.72 23.85
C SER A 332 -7.23 -14.22 25.08
N ALA A 333 -7.12 -14.96 26.15
CA ALA A 333 -7.56 -14.54 27.48
C ALA A 333 -6.45 -14.78 28.49
N THR A 334 -6.30 -13.88 29.45
CA THR A 334 -5.32 -13.96 30.54
C THR A 334 -5.93 -13.49 31.86
N THR A 335 -5.28 -13.85 32.96
CA THR A 335 -5.59 -13.29 34.29
C THR A 335 -4.62 -12.17 34.66
N THR A 336 -4.84 -11.49 35.77
CA THR A 336 -3.86 -10.58 36.38
C THR A 336 -3.19 -11.19 37.62
N GLU A 337 -3.21 -12.51 37.75
CA GLU A 337 -2.62 -13.23 38.90
C GLU A 337 -3.13 -12.74 40.26
N ASN A 338 -4.43 -12.46 40.34
CA ASN A 338 -5.14 -11.89 41.49
C ASN A 338 -4.70 -10.46 41.87
N LEU A 339 -4.10 -9.70 40.95
CA LEU A 339 -3.68 -8.32 41.21
C LEU A 339 -4.68 -7.31 40.65
N GLY A 340 -4.95 -6.26 41.39
CA GLY A 340 -5.80 -5.12 41.00
C GLY A 340 -7.27 -5.50 40.78
N ILE A 341 -8.04 -4.55 40.23
CA ILE A 341 -9.49 -4.65 40.10
C ILE A 341 -9.98 -5.88 39.31
N VAL A 342 -9.23 -6.31 38.31
CA VAL A 342 -9.54 -7.53 37.53
C VAL A 342 -9.22 -8.77 38.37
N GLY A 343 -8.06 -8.80 39.03
CA GLY A 343 -7.65 -9.91 39.90
C GLY A 343 -8.55 -10.08 41.15
N GLU A 344 -9.11 -8.96 41.66
CA GLU A 344 -10.10 -8.95 42.73
C GLU A 344 -11.52 -9.31 42.24
N LYS A 345 -11.67 -9.69 40.96
CA LYS A 345 -12.95 -10.07 40.35
C LYS A 345 -14.01 -8.95 40.37
N GLN A 346 -13.56 -7.71 40.22
CA GLN A 346 -14.46 -6.55 40.19
C GLN A 346 -14.77 -6.10 38.76
N ALA A 347 -13.93 -6.48 37.78
CA ALA A 347 -14.02 -6.00 36.39
C ALA A 347 -13.46 -7.02 35.40
N ILE A 348 -13.80 -6.83 34.14
CA ILE A 348 -13.10 -7.40 32.98
C ILE A 348 -12.52 -6.24 32.18
N ALA A 349 -11.30 -6.44 31.64
CA ALA A 349 -10.68 -5.50 30.71
C ALA A 349 -10.36 -6.20 29.37
N ALA A 350 -10.19 -5.40 28.34
CA ALA A 350 -9.76 -5.88 27.01
C ALA A 350 -8.76 -4.92 26.38
N ILE A 351 -7.80 -5.48 25.66
CA ILE A 351 -6.87 -4.74 24.79
C ILE A 351 -7.03 -5.29 23.38
N ALA A 352 -7.19 -4.39 22.43
CA ALA A 352 -7.24 -4.74 21.01
C ALA A 352 -6.16 -4.00 20.22
N SER A 353 -5.68 -4.63 19.15
CA SER A 353 -4.90 -3.98 18.09
C SER A 353 -5.47 -4.39 16.74
N ALA A 354 -5.65 -3.44 15.85
CA ALA A 354 -6.10 -3.68 14.49
C ALA A 354 -5.07 -3.16 13.49
N VAL A 355 -4.84 -3.93 12.43
CA VAL A 355 -4.06 -3.51 11.26
C VAL A 355 -5.03 -3.34 10.11
N VAL A 356 -5.02 -2.15 9.50
CA VAL A 356 -5.82 -1.82 8.31
C VAL A 356 -4.92 -1.30 7.19
N CYS A 357 -5.37 -1.39 5.93
CA CYS A 357 -4.66 -0.82 4.76
C CYS A 357 -5.62 -0.14 3.80
#